data_d1c44ed910e3d5f3d3f2cdc7d4aef260
#
_entry.id   d1c44ed910e3d5f3d3f2cdc7d4aef260
#
_cell.length_a   1.000
_cell.length_b   1.000
_cell.length_c   1.000
_cell.angle_alpha   90.00
_cell.angle_beta   90.00
_cell.angle_gamma   90.00
#
_symmetry.space_group_name_H-M   'P 1'
#
loop_
_entity.id
_entity.type
_entity.pdbx_description
1 polymer ?
#
loop_
_entity_poly.entity_id
_entity_poly.type
_entity_poly.pdbx_seq_one_letter_code
_entity_poly.pdbx_strand_id
1 'polypeptide(L)'
;RWGQWIFEKLWERGLVYRKKNPVNWCPKCETVLANEQVTEGKCWRCGTEPEKRDLEQWYYKITEYSQELLDDLDKLPGWPERVKQMQANWIGRSEGAEVDFTLCDADGEPIEGDEGKITVFTTRADTLFGVSFFVLAPEYARLHELVEGTEYEEAVTKIVEDSKHISAVERAQGTLEKHGAFTGRYVVNPVNGEKVPVWVADYVVADYGTGAVMAVPCGDQRDFEFPRKYDLPIIPIILSE
;
A
#
# COMPACT_ATOMS: atom_id res chain seq x y z
N ARG A 1 20.77 -16.72 25.44
CA ARG A 1 21.77 -17.66 24.93
C ARG A 1 21.28 -18.40 23.68
N TRP A 2 20.16 -19.16 23.74
CA TRP A 2 19.63 -19.88 22.57
C TRP A 2 19.07 -18.95 21.48
N GLY A 3 18.38 -17.85 21.84
CA GLY A 3 17.91 -16.85 20.88
C GLY A 3 19.04 -16.20 20.10
N GLN A 4 20.17 -15.90 20.76
CA GLN A 4 21.35 -15.36 20.09
C GLN A 4 21.96 -16.37 19.10
N TRP A 5 22.06 -17.63 19.50
CA TRP A 5 22.55 -18.69 18.64
C TRP A 5 21.66 -18.91 17.41
N ILE A 6 20.32 -18.87 17.58
CA ILE A 6 19.38 -18.96 16.47
C ILE A 6 19.58 -17.76 15.53
N PHE A 7 19.72 -16.56 16.07
CA PHE A 7 19.98 -15.35 15.27
C PHE A 7 21.27 -15.50 14.43
N GLU A 8 22.37 -15.95 15.04
CA GLU A 8 23.64 -16.19 14.35
C GLU A 8 23.47 -17.21 13.21
N LYS A 9 22.73 -18.32 13.46
CA LYS A 9 22.47 -19.32 12.44
C LYS A 9 21.59 -18.81 11.28
N LEU A 10 20.63 -17.95 11.56
CA LEU A 10 19.83 -17.31 10.52
C LEU A 10 20.65 -16.28 9.74
N TRP A 11 21.52 -15.55 10.41
CA TRP A 11 22.43 -14.61 9.75
C TRP A 11 23.45 -15.33 8.84
N GLU A 12 24.08 -16.39 9.32
CA GLU A 12 24.97 -17.25 8.53
C GLU A 12 24.32 -17.76 7.24
N ARG A 13 22.98 -17.97 7.26
CA ARG A 13 22.18 -18.38 6.10
C ARG A 13 21.67 -17.22 5.25
N GLY A 14 22.03 -15.98 5.55
CA GLY A 14 21.57 -14.80 4.81
C GLY A 14 20.07 -14.46 5.00
N LEU A 15 19.44 -15.03 6.04
CA LEU A 15 18.02 -14.82 6.36
C LEU A 15 17.77 -13.60 7.25
N VAL A 16 18.82 -12.92 7.69
CA VAL A 16 18.79 -11.72 8.52
C VAL A 16 19.53 -10.61 7.81
N TYR A 17 18.96 -9.43 7.78
CA TYR A 17 19.56 -8.25 7.17
C TYR A 17 19.29 -6.99 7.99
N ARG A 18 20.04 -5.93 7.73
CA ARG A 18 19.80 -4.61 8.33
C ARG A 18 19.15 -3.68 7.31
N LYS A 19 18.18 -2.91 7.77
CA LYS A 19 17.50 -1.89 6.98
C LYS A 19 17.15 -0.71 7.87
N LYS A 20 17.30 0.51 7.34
CA LYS A 20 16.77 1.73 7.94
C LYS A 20 15.28 1.81 7.58
N ASN A 21 14.43 1.88 8.60
CA ASN A 21 12.98 1.90 8.41
C ASN A 21 12.31 2.72 9.52
N PRO A 22 11.16 3.36 9.26
CA PRO A 22 10.41 4.05 10.29
C PRO A 22 9.87 3.06 11.33
N VAL A 23 10.10 3.40 12.60
CA VAL A 23 9.60 2.65 13.76
C VAL A 23 8.83 3.59 14.68
N ASN A 24 7.90 3.03 15.47
CA ASN A 24 7.24 3.80 16.51
C ASN A 24 8.23 4.01 17.67
N TRP A 25 8.55 5.25 17.99
CA TRP A 25 9.43 5.62 19.10
C TRP A 25 8.66 6.34 20.20
N CYS A 26 8.73 5.85 21.42
CA CYS A 26 8.18 6.56 22.56
C CYS A 26 9.23 7.49 23.17
N PRO A 27 9.06 8.84 23.08
CA PRO A 27 10.06 9.77 23.58
C PRO A 27 10.19 9.76 25.11
N LYS A 28 9.11 9.39 25.82
CA LYS A 28 9.12 9.30 27.29
C LYS A 28 9.75 8.01 27.82
N CYS A 29 9.51 6.88 27.12
CA CYS A 29 10.09 5.59 27.50
C CYS A 29 11.46 5.36 26.84
N GLU A 30 11.87 6.24 25.90
CA GLU A 30 13.12 6.17 25.13
C GLU A 30 13.32 4.79 24.48
N THR A 31 12.25 4.25 23.88
CA THR A 31 12.27 2.90 23.31
C THR A 31 11.42 2.79 22.06
N VAL A 32 11.78 1.82 21.20
CA VAL A 32 10.97 1.40 20.07
C VAL A 32 9.76 0.62 20.56
N LEU A 33 8.59 0.87 19.94
CA LEU A 33 7.35 0.16 20.19
C LEU A 33 6.98 -0.70 18.98
N ALA A 34 6.58 -1.93 19.22
CA ALA A 34 5.86 -2.72 18.22
C ALA A 34 4.47 -2.10 17.95
N ASN A 35 3.85 -2.43 16.83
CA ASN A 35 2.53 -1.87 16.48
C ASN A 35 1.48 -2.19 17.57
N GLU A 36 1.51 -3.40 18.13
CA GLU A 36 0.61 -3.84 19.21
C GLU A 36 0.84 -3.10 20.54
N GLN A 37 1.94 -2.38 20.66
CA GLN A 37 2.28 -1.58 21.83
C GLN A 37 1.86 -0.11 21.69
N VAL A 38 1.23 0.23 20.56
CA VAL A 38 0.58 1.52 20.33
C VAL A 38 -0.93 1.27 20.38
N THR A 39 -1.56 1.65 21.49
CA THR A 39 -2.99 1.45 21.73
C THR A 39 -3.68 2.81 21.68
N GLU A 40 -4.71 2.94 20.82
CA GLU A 40 -5.41 4.22 20.61
C GLU A 40 -4.46 5.40 20.33
N GLY A 41 -3.43 5.15 19.50
CA GLY A 41 -2.43 6.16 19.15
C GLY A 41 -1.41 6.49 20.26
N LYS A 42 -1.42 5.75 21.39
CA LYS A 42 -0.57 6.03 22.57
C LYS A 42 0.28 4.85 22.97
N CYS A 43 1.42 5.14 23.58
CA CYS A 43 2.28 4.13 24.19
C CYS A 43 1.52 3.37 25.29
N TRP A 44 1.41 2.05 25.17
CA TRP A 44 0.72 1.16 26.12
C TRP A 44 1.23 1.29 27.57
N ARG A 45 2.49 1.71 27.74
CA ARG A 45 3.14 1.81 29.06
C ARG A 45 2.96 3.16 29.74
N CYS A 46 3.10 4.27 29.00
CA CYS A 46 3.15 5.61 29.60
C CYS A 46 2.09 6.58 29.06
N GLY A 47 1.28 6.18 28.09
CA GLY A 47 0.23 7.00 27.52
C GLY A 47 0.71 8.16 26.64
N THR A 48 2.02 8.29 26.39
CA THR A 48 2.58 9.33 25.52
C THR A 48 2.38 8.94 24.07
N GLU A 49 2.06 9.89 23.22
CA GLU A 49 1.97 9.70 21.78
C GLU A 49 3.35 9.37 21.19
N PRO A 50 3.52 8.25 20.47
CA PRO A 50 4.78 7.89 19.86
C PRO A 50 5.01 8.69 18.58
N GLU A 51 6.27 8.92 18.26
CA GLU A 51 6.70 9.53 17.00
C GLU A 51 7.31 8.50 16.06
N LYS A 52 7.28 8.74 14.75
CA LYS A 52 8.01 7.92 13.78
C LYS A 52 9.46 8.35 13.73
N ARG A 53 10.38 7.38 13.89
CA ARG A 53 11.83 7.60 13.73
C ARG A 53 12.41 6.58 12.78
N ASP A 54 13.23 7.03 11.87
CA ASP A 54 14.01 6.16 10.99
C ASP A 54 15.20 5.61 11.76
N LEU A 55 15.12 4.33 12.12
CA LEU A 55 16.19 3.62 12.79
C LEU A 55 16.68 2.42 11.99
N GLU A 56 17.97 2.16 12.03
CA GLU A 56 18.57 0.98 11.46
C GLU A 56 18.25 -0.22 12.35
N GLN A 57 17.48 -1.19 11.82
CA GLN A 57 16.97 -2.35 12.54
C GLN A 57 17.34 -3.65 11.82
N TRP A 58 17.27 -4.75 12.58
CA TRP A 58 17.41 -6.08 12.04
C TRP A 58 16.06 -6.63 11.57
N TYR A 59 16.06 -7.23 10.39
CA TYR A 59 14.88 -7.84 9.77
C TYR A 59 15.18 -9.28 9.38
N TYR A 60 14.14 -10.13 9.46
CA TYR A 60 14.18 -11.47 8.93
C TYR A 60 13.51 -11.51 7.56
N LYS A 61 14.07 -12.28 6.62
CA LYS A 61 13.45 -12.57 5.33
C LYS A 61 12.34 -13.61 5.50
N ILE A 62 11.24 -13.23 6.13
CA ILE A 62 10.15 -14.15 6.51
C ILE A 62 9.45 -14.80 5.32
N THR A 63 9.57 -14.22 4.13
CA THR A 63 8.97 -14.72 2.88
C THR A 63 9.89 -15.65 2.08
N GLU A 64 11.15 -15.85 2.51
CA GLU A 64 12.13 -16.63 1.77
C GLU A 64 11.69 -18.07 1.49
N TYR A 65 10.98 -18.67 2.42
CA TYR A 65 10.46 -20.04 2.31
C TYR A 65 8.97 -20.11 1.94
N SER A 66 8.34 -19.00 1.59
CA SER A 66 6.89 -18.95 1.36
C SER A 66 6.46 -19.91 0.24
N GLN A 67 7.20 -19.96 -0.86
CA GLN A 67 6.88 -20.86 -1.97
C GLN A 67 7.08 -22.33 -1.59
N GLU A 68 8.20 -22.66 -0.94
CA GLU A 68 8.49 -24.02 -0.47
C GLU A 68 7.42 -24.50 0.51
N LEU A 69 7.01 -23.64 1.45
CA LEU A 69 5.94 -23.97 2.41
C LEU A 69 4.59 -24.20 1.72
N LEU A 70 4.30 -23.44 0.66
CA LEU A 70 3.08 -23.63 -0.12
C LEU A 70 3.10 -24.97 -0.88
N ASP A 71 4.20 -25.27 -1.57
CA ASP A 71 4.37 -26.49 -2.35
C ASP A 71 4.40 -27.74 -1.44
N ASP A 72 4.90 -27.60 -0.22
CA ASP A 72 4.99 -28.70 0.76
C ASP A 72 3.65 -29.06 1.42
N LEU A 73 2.62 -28.23 1.29
CA LEU A 73 1.27 -28.57 1.76
C LEU A 73 0.74 -29.86 1.12
N ASP A 74 1.10 -30.10 -0.15
CA ASP A 74 0.69 -31.32 -0.87
C ASP A 74 1.41 -32.58 -0.34
N LYS A 75 2.56 -32.41 0.31
CA LYS A 75 3.34 -33.49 0.92
C LYS A 75 2.86 -33.87 2.33
N LEU A 76 1.78 -33.27 2.80
CA LEU A 76 1.22 -33.47 4.14
C LEU A 76 -0.12 -34.26 4.08
N PRO A 77 -0.10 -35.58 3.77
CA PRO A 77 -1.33 -36.35 3.56
C PRO A 77 -2.16 -36.52 4.85
N GLY A 78 -1.54 -36.37 6.04
CA GLY A 78 -2.23 -36.45 7.32
C GLY A 78 -2.90 -35.16 7.79
N TRP A 79 -2.76 -34.08 7.03
CA TRP A 79 -3.38 -32.78 7.38
C TRP A 79 -4.79 -32.67 6.78
N PRO A 80 -5.78 -32.18 7.55
CA PRO A 80 -7.10 -31.89 7.01
C PRO A 80 -7.03 -30.82 5.90
N GLU A 81 -7.78 -30.99 4.82
CA GLU A 81 -7.81 -30.06 3.68
C GLU A 81 -8.13 -28.63 4.10
N ARG A 82 -9.05 -28.45 5.06
CA ARG A 82 -9.37 -27.13 5.61
C ARG A 82 -8.14 -26.42 6.19
N VAL A 83 -7.26 -27.17 6.87
CA VAL A 83 -6.03 -26.60 7.47
C VAL A 83 -5.05 -26.23 6.38
N LYS A 84 -4.85 -27.08 5.37
CA LYS A 84 -4.01 -26.77 4.20
C LYS A 84 -4.49 -25.51 3.50
N GLN A 85 -5.80 -25.38 3.27
CA GLN A 85 -6.38 -24.19 2.64
C GLN A 85 -6.16 -22.94 3.49
N MET A 86 -6.28 -23.03 4.82
CA MET A 86 -5.99 -21.91 5.73
C MET A 86 -4.52 -21.48 5.64
N GLN A 87 -3.58 -22.45 5.55
CA GLN A 87 -2.16 -22.14 5.40
C GLN A 87 -1.85 -21.52 4.03
N ALA A 88 -2.41 -22.06 2.94
CA ALA A 88 -2.26 -21.50 1.61
C ALA A 88 -2.78 -20.05 1.55
N ASN A 89 -3.95 -19.79 2.11
CA ASN A 89 -4.52 -18.44 2.17
C ASN A 89 -3.68 -17.49 3.03
N TRP A 90 -3.07 -18.00 4.11
CA TRP A 90 -2.18 -17.20 4.96
C TRP A 90 -0.87 -16.84 4.26
N ILE A 91 -0.26 -17.78 3.53
CA ILE A 91 0.92 -17.52 2.70
C ILE A 91 0.57 -16.51 1.61
N GLY A 92 -0.63 -16.60 1.02
CA GLY A 92 -1.22 -15.58 0.18
C GLY A 92 -0.43 -15.31 -1.10
N ARG A 93 0.03 -16.35 -1.81
CA ARG A 93 0.64 -16.16 -3.12
C ARG A 93 -0.33 -15.42 -4.03
N SER A 94 0.14 -14.30 -4.56
CA SER A 94 -0.62 -13.43 -5.46
C SER A 94 0.09 -13.34 -6.81
N GLU A 95 -0.63 -13.58 -7.89
CA GLU A 95 -0.15 -13.41 -9.25
C GLU A 95 -0.91 -12.26 -9.90
N GLY A 96 -0.18 -11.40 -10.60
CA GLY A 96 -0.76 -10.23 -11.22
C GLY A 96 0.15 -9.67 -12.30
N ALA A 97 -0.21 -8.50 -12.80
CA ALA A 97 0.52 -7.76 -13.80
C ALA A 97 0.93 -6.38 -13.27
N GLU A 98 2.08 -5.92 -13.69
CA GLU A 98 2.45 -4.52 -13.60
C GLU A 98 1.92 -3.82 -14.86
N VAL A 99 1.26 -2.68 -14.64
CA VAL A 99 0.65 -1.88 -15.71
C VAL A 99 1.18 -0.45 -15.59
N ASP A 100 1.76 0.05 -16.67
CA ASP A 100 2.25 1.41 -16.76
C ASP A 100 1.14 2.35 -17.24
N PHE A 101 0.85 3.36 -16.43
CA PHE A 101 0.03 4.50 -16.80
C PHE A 101 0.93 5.69 -17.13
N THR A 102 0.58 6.45 -18.18
CA THR A 102 1.35 7.63 -18.55
C THR A 102 0.80 8.88 -17.85
N LEU A 103 1.63 9.52 -17.04
CA LEU A 103 1.31 10.79 -16.38
C LEU A 103 1.17 11.89 -17.41
N CYS A 104 0.21 12.79 -17.21
CA CYS A 104 0.07 14.03 -17.98
C CYS A 104 0.74 15.19 -17.26
N ASP A 105 1.26 16.14 -18.02
CA ASP A 105 1.77 17.42 -17.53
C ASP A 105 0.65 18.35 -17.04
N ALA A 106 0.99 19.61 -16.73
CA ALA A 106 0.03 20.61 -16.27
C ALA A 106 -1.00 21.01 -17.33
N ASP A 107 -0.64 20.90 -18.61
CA ASP A 107 -1.50 21.20 -19.75
C ASP A 107 -2.36 19.99 -20.15
N GLY A 108 -2.14 18.86 -19.48
CA GLY A 108 -2.85 17.59 -19.70
C GLY A 108 -2.27 16.75 -20.83
N GLU A 109 -1.07 17.08 -21.35
CA GLU A 109 -0.42 16.28 -22.38
C GLU A 109 0.42 15.15 -21.77
N PRO A 110 0.43 13.95 -22.38
CA PRO A 110 1.22 12.81 -21.88
C PRO A 110 2.71 13.10 -21.85
N ILE A 111 3.37 12.83 -20.72
CA ILE A 111 4.81 12.97 -20.56
C ILE A 111 5.48 11.71 -21.13
N GLU A 112 6.34 11.91 -22.14
CA GLU A 112 7.07 10.80 -22.76
C GLU A 112 8.23 10.29 -21.89
N GLY A 113 8.56 9.02 -22.04
CA GLY A 113 9.69 8.38 -21.35
C GLY A 113 9.37 7.88 -19.94
N ASP A 114 10.42 7.47 -19.23
CA ASP A 114 10.27 6.84 -17.91
C ASP A 114 9.81 7.82 -16.81
N GLU A 115 10.07 9.11 -16.98
CA GLU A 115 9.61 10.15 -16.06
C GLU A 115 8.08 10.28 -16.05
N GLY A 116 7.43 10.00 -17.20
CA GLY A 116 5.98 10.00 -17.32
C GLY A 116 5.30 8.72 -16.82
N LYS A 117 6.05 7.69 -16.43
CA LYS A 117 5.45 6.42 -16.03
C LYS A 117 5.09 6.38 -14.56
N ILE A 118 3.89 5.88 -14.27
CA ILE A 118 3.48 5.42 -12.96
C ILE A 118 3.00 3.97 -13.09
N THR A 119 3.75 3.04 -12.50
CA THR A 119 3.46 1.61 -12.55
C THR A 119 2.56 1.21 -11.41
N VAL A 120 1.51 0.46 -11.67
CA VAL A 120 0.66 -0.20 -10.67
C VAL A 120 0.80 -1.71 -10.78
N PHE A 121 0.75 -2.39 -9.65
CA PHE A 121 0.55 -3.84 -9.61
C PHE A 121 -0.93 -4.16 -9.41
N THR A 122 -1.48 -5.04 -10.24
CA THR A 122 -2.86 -5.48 -10.10
C THR A 122 -3.01 -6.98 -10.36
N THR A 123 -3.85 -7.65 -9.58
CA THR A 123 -4.28 -9.03 -9.84
C THR A 123 -5.49 -9.10 -10.80
N ARG A 124 -6.05 -7.93 -11.15
CA ARG A 124 -7.26 -7.79 -11.94
C ARG A 124 -7.05 -6.86 -13.14
N ALA A 125 -6.05 -7.17 -13.97
CA ALA A 125 -5.79 -6.43 -15.20
C ALA A 125 -6.98 -6.44 -16.19
N ASP A 126 -7.86 -7.42 -16.08
CA ASP A 126 -9.12 -7.53 -16.81
C ASP A 126 -10.09 -6.36 -16.55
N THR A 127 -9.93 -5.65 -15.42
CA THR A 127 -10.81 -4.54 -15.04
C THR A 127 -10.31 -3.15 -15.47
N LEU A 128 -9.22 -3.07 -16.22
CA LEU A 128 -8.63 -1.79 -16.68
C LEU A 128 -9.61 -0.85 -17.37
N PHE A 129 -10.59 -1.37 -18.10
CA PHE A 129 -11.63 -0.57 -18.75
C PHE A 129 -12.57 0.14 -17.77
N GLY A 130 -12.62 -0.28 -16.52
CA GLY A 130 -13.44 0.32 -15.46
C GLY A 130 -12.69 1.28 -14.55
N VAL A 131 -11.42 1.59 -14.85
CA VAL A 131 -10.62 2.54 -14.06
C VAL A 131 -11.19 3.93 -14.24
N SER A 132 -11.70 4.52 -13.17
CA SER A 132 -12.31 5.84 -13.19
C SER A 132 -11.51 6.91 -12.43
N PHE A 133 -10.61 6.49 -11.56
CA PHE A 133 -9.63 7.37 -10.92
C PHE A 133 -8.38 6.57 -10.54
N PHE A 134 -7.31 7.27 -10.26
CA PHE A 134 -6.01 6.72 -9.91
C PHE A 134 -5.62 7.24 -8.53
N VAL A 135 -5.08 6.41 -7.65
CA VAL A 135 -4.82 6.80 -6.27
C VAL A 135 -3.37 6.54 -5.89
N LEU A 136 -2.75 7.54 -5.31
CA LEU A 136 -1.41 7.46 -4.74
C LEU A 136 -1.50 7.36 -3.21
N ALA A 137 -0.62 6.55 -2.63
CA ALA A 137 -0.41 6.55 -1.19
C ALA A 137 0.17 7.89 -0.73
N PRO A 138 -0.13 8.35 0.50
CA PRO A 138 0.47 9.58 1.06
C PRO A 138 2.00 9.55 1.13
N GLU A 139 2.58 8.34 1.18
CA GLU A 139 4.03 8.11 1.19
C GLU A 139 4.64 7.92 -0.21
N TYR A 140 3.87 8.12 -1.28
CA TYR A 140 4.39 7.94 -2.64
C TYR A 140 5.55 8.89 -2.91
N ALA A 141 6.69 8.35 -3.34
CA ALA A 141 7.96 9.09 -3.39
C ALA A 141 7.93 10.37 -4.25
N ARG A 142 7.16 10.36 -5.35
CA ARG A 142 7.05 11.50 -6.28
C ARG A 142 5.86 12.42 -6.01
N LEU A 143 5.09 12.19 -4.92
CA LEU A 143 3.86 12.94 -4.66
C LEU A 143 4.11 14.44 -4.56
N HIS A 144 5.19 14.87 -3.87
CA HIS A 144 5.54 16.28 -3.74
C HIS A 144 5.83 16.93 -5.10
N GLU A 145 6.58 16.26 -5.98
CA GLU A 145 6.92 16.74 -7.33
C GLU A 145 5.67 17.00 -8.18
N LEU A 146 4.60 16.22 -7.97
CA LEU A 146 3.36 16.34 -8.74
C LEU A 146 2.56 17.58 -8.39
N VAL A 147 2.68 18.10 -7.16
CA VAL A 147 1.82 19.16 -6.64
C VAL A 147 2.56 20.45 -6.28
N GLU A 148 3.89 20.45 -6.25
CA GLU A 148 4.73 21.57 -5.86
C GLU A 148 4.39 22.83 -6.69
N GLY A 149 4.07 23.93 -6.00
CA GLY A 149 3.72 25.20 -6.61
C GLY A 149 2.34 25.25 -7.28
N THR A 150 1.51 24.22 -7.13
CA THR A 150 0.14 24.19 -7.64
C THR A 150 -0.87 24.61 -6.57
N GLU A 151 -2.10 24.93 -6.98
CA GLU A 151 -3.22 25.20 -6.08
C GLU A 151 -3.66 23.97 -5.24
N TYR A 152 -3.22 22.76 -5.61
CA TYR A 152 -3.54 21.49 -4.96
C TYR A 152 -2.57 21.12 -3.84
N GLU A 153 -1.42 21.78 -3.75
CA GLU A 153 -0.34 21.45 -2.80
C GLU A 153 -0.79 21.47 -1.35
N GLU A 154 -1.55 22.48 -0.93
CA GLU A 154 -2.04 22.62 0.45
C GLU A 154 -2.98 21.46 0.82
N ALA A 155 -3.94 21.12 -0.06
CA ALA A 155 -4.90 20.05 0.17
C ALA A 155 -4.21 18.67 0.24
N VAL A 156 -3.27 18.41 -0.65
CA VAL A 156 -2.49 17.17 -0.68
C VAL A 156 -1.59 17.07 0.55
N THR A 157 -0.89 18.14 0.91
CA THR A 157 -0.04 18.17 2.13
C THR A 157 -0.85 17.87 3.38
N LYS A 158 -2.07 18.39 3.48
CA LYS A 158 -2.96 18.08 4.59
C LYS A 158 -3.28 16.58 4.69
N ILE A 159 -3.61 15.92 3.58
CA ILE A 159 -3.85 14.46 3.57
C ILE A 159 -2.61 13.69 4.02
N VAL A 160 -1.42 14.10 3.56
CA VAL A 160 -0.15 13.48 3.96
C VAL A 160 0.08 13.62 5.47
N GLU A 161 -0.15 14.81 6.04
CA GLU A 161 0.02 15.04 7.48
C GLU A 161 -1.00 14.25 8.32
N ASP A 162 -2.29 14.32 7.96
CA ASP A 162 -3.36 13.60 8.65
C ASP A 162 -3.12 12.08 8.63
N SER A 163 -2.59 11.55 7.52
CA SER A 163 -2.28 10.13 7.33
C SER A 163 -1.14 9.62 8.23
N LYS A 164 -0.25 10.48 8.72
CA LYS A 164 0.85 10.08 9.63
C LYS A 164 0.34 9.52 10.96
N HIS A 165 -0.87 9.91 11.35
CA HIS A 165 -1.50 9.48 12.60
C HIS A 165 -2.29 8.18 12.48
N ILE A 166 -2.51 7.68 11.25
CA ILE A 166 -3.25 6.45 10.96
C ILE A 166 -2.25 5.31 10.73
N SER A 167 -2.39 4.21 11.46
CA SER A 167 -1.52 3.05 11.26
C SER A 167 -1.82 2.34 9.93
N ALA A 168 -0.82 1.69 9.33
CA ALA A 168 -0.99 0.90 8.11
C ALA A 168 -2.04 -0.23 8.28
N VAL A 169 -2.18 -0.76 9.50
CA VAL A 169 -3.18 -1.79 9.83
C VAL A 169 -4.59 -1.21 9.80
N GLU A 170 -4.81 -0.04 10.39
CA GLU A 170 -6.11 0.64 10.36
C GLU A 170 -6.52 1.02 8.93
N ARG A 171 -5.57 1.51 8.12
CA ARG A 171 -5.81 1.78 6.68
C ARG A 171 -6.20 0.51 5.92
N ALA A 172 -5.51 -0.60 6.18
CA ALA A 172 -5.77 -1.88 5.51
C ALA A 172 -7.12 -2.50 5.90
N GLN A 173 -7.62 -2.24 7.11
CA GLN A 173 -8.92 -2.76 7.58
C GLN A 173 -10.12 -2.11 6.88
N GLY A 174 -9.95 -0.93 6.27
CA GLY A 174 -11.00 -0.27 5.48
C GLY A 174 -12.23 0.19 6.30
N THR A 175 -12.12 0.26 7.63
CA THR A 175 -13.22 0.65 8.53
C THR A 175 -13.33 2.15 8.76
N LEU A 176 -12.28 2.89 8.42
CA LEU A 176 -12.22 4.34 8.58
C LEU A 176 -12.89 5.06 7.40
N GLU A 177 -13.44 6.24 7.68
CA GLU A 177 -13.88 7.15 6.63
C GLU A 177 -12.68 7.55 5.77
N LYS A 178 -12.85 7.46 4.44
CA LYS A 178 -11.79 7.71 3.47
C LYS A 178 -11.68 9.18 3.14
N HIS A 179 -10.47 9.71 3.23
CA HIS A 179 -10.14 11.08 2.85
C HIS A 179 -9.10 11.09 1.75
N GLY A 180 -9.20 12.09 0.89
CA GLY A 180 -8.25 12.28 -0.20
C GLY A 180 -8.33 13.67 -0.78
N ALA A 181 -7.34 13.98 -1.61
CA ALA A 181 -7.26 15.24 -2.35
C ALA A 181 -6.88 14.98 -3.80
N PHE A 182 -7.45 15.75 -4.71
CA PHE A 182 -7.06 15.75 -6.11
C PHE A 182 -5.68 16.40 -6.27
N THR A 183 -4.81 15.82 -7.08
CA THR A 183 -3.44 16.32 -7.30
C THR A 183 -3.34 17.35 -8.42
N GLY A 184 -4.43 17.60 -9.14
CA GLY A 184 -4.41 18.40 -10.37
C GLY A 184 -3.82 17.66 -11.59
N ARG A 185 -3.41 16.41 -11.41
CA ARG A 185 -2.78 15.60 -12.46
C ARG A 185 -3.72 14.52 -12.99
N TYR A 186 -3.39 14.03 -14.16
CA TYR A 186 -4.08 12.93 -14.83
C TYR A 186 -3.08 11.89 -15.27
N VAL A 187 -3.55 10.66 -15.43
CA VAL A 187 -2.81 9.60 -16.11
C VAL A 187 -3.65 9.07 -17.28
N VAL A 188 -2.97 8.60 -18.32
CA VAL A 188 -3.64 7.98 -19.48
C VAL A 188 -3.79 6.48 -19.22
N ASN A 189 -5.02 6.00 -19.31
CA ASN A 189 -5.31 4.58 -19.24
C ASN A 189 -4.78 3.87 -20.50
N PRO A 190 -3.89 2.87 -20.37
CA PRO A 190 -3.21 2.27 -21.52
C PRO A 190 -4.12 1.45 -22.44
N VAL A 191 -5.33 1.06 -21.99
CA VAL A 191 -6.22 0.19 -22.78
C VAL A 191 -7.26 0.96 -23.58
N ASN A 192 -7.67 2.17 -23.16
CA ASN A 192 -8.70 2.96 -23.84
C ASN A 192 -8.26 4.40 -24.16
N GLY A 193 -7.09 4.83 -23.69
CA GLY A 193 -6.56 6.18 -23.94
C GLY A 193 -7.26 7.29 -23.14
N GLU A 194 -8.17 6.97 -22.23
CA GLU A 194 -8.88 7.98 -21.44
C GLU A 194 -7.97 8.57 -20.34
N LYS A 195 -8.15 9.86 -20.09
CA LYS A 195 -7.47 10.57 -19.00
C LYS A 195 -8.21 10.32 -17.69
N VAL A 196 -7.49 9.79 -16.72
CA VAL A 196 -7.99 9.40 -15.40
C VAL A 196 -7.40 10.32 -14.34
N PRO A 197 -8.20 10.96 -13.46
CA PRO A 197 -7.71 11.89 -12.46
C PRO A 197 -6.89 11.17 -11.38
N VAL A 198 -5.78 11.80 -10.97
CA VAL A 198 -4.87 11.28 -9.93
C VAL A 198 -5.20 11.92 -8.59
N TRP A 199 -5.49 11.08 -7.61
CA TRP A 199 -5.79 11.46 -6.24
C TRP A 199 -4.72 10.95 -5.28
N VAL A 200 -4.55 11.60 -4.15
CA VAL A 200 -3.91 11.03 -2.97
C VAL A 200 -4.98 10.65 -1.97
N ALA A 201 -4.88 9.49 -1.32
CA ALA A 201 -5.87 9.08 -0.32
C ALA A 201 -5.26 8.26 0.81
N ASP A 202 -5.84 8.45 2.00
CA ASP A 202 -5.37 7.87 3.26
C ASP A 202 -5.59 6.36 3.41
N TYR A 203 -6.42 5.74 2.56
CA TYR A 203 -6.70 4.30 2.60
C TYR A 203 -5.73 3.46 1.75
N VAL A 204 -4.88 4.08 0.94
CA VAL A 204 -3.85 3.40 0.16
C VAL A 204 -2.57 3.29 0.99
N VAL A 205 -1.96 2.09 0.98
CA VAL A 205 -0.73 1.81 1.71
C VAL A 205 0.44 1.64 0.75
N ALA A 206 1.58 2.27 1.06
CA ALA A 206 2.77 2.22 0.21
C ALA A 206 3.48 0.86 0.23
N ASP A 207 3.26 0.06 1.28
CA ASP A 207 3.91 -1.26 1.44
C ASP A 207 3.30 -2.35 0.56
N TYR A 208 2.20 -2.07 -0.13
CA TYR A 208 1.56 -2.98 -1.07
C TYR A 208 1.75 -2.49 -2.51
N GLY A 209 2.48 -3.26 -3.31
CA GLY A 209 2.80 -2.90 -4.69
C GLY A 209 3.73 -1.70 -4.81
N THR A 210 3.38 -0.74 -5.65
CA THR A 210 4.18 0.45 -5.98
C THR A 210 3.81 1.69 -5.17
N GLY A 211 2.82 1.61 -4.28
CA GLY A 211 2.21 2.77 -3.63
C GLY A 211 1.26 3.58 -4.53
N ALA A 212 0.97 3.04 -5.72
CA ALA A 212 0.01 3.57 -6.67
C ALA A 212 -1.04 2.50 -6.99
N VAL A 213 -2.30 2.88 -7.09
CA VAL A 213 -3.43 1.97 -7.31
C VAL A 213 -4.34 2.53 -8.40
N MET A 214 -4.72 1.69 -9.34
CA MET A 214 -5.83 1.95 -10.24
C MET A 214 -7.14 1.64 -9.53
N ALA A 215 -8.06 2.58 -9.47
CA ALA A 215 -9.33 2.40 -8.78
C ALA A 215 -10.45 1.98 -9.74
N VAL A 216 -11.12 0.87 -9.39
CA VAL A 216 -12.22 0.29 -10.15
C VAL A 216 -13.48 0.17 -9.28
N PRO A 217 -14.23 1.25 -9.10
CA PRO A 217 -15.34 1.31 -8.15
C PRO A 217 -16.45 0.28 -8.37
N CYS A 218 -16.65 -0.15 -9.60
CA CYS A 218 -17.64 -1.17 -9.92
C CYS A 218 -17.28 -2.56 -9.37
N GLY A 219 -15.99 -2.84 -9.13
CA GLY A 219 -15.48 -4.15 -8.74
C GLY A 219 -14.90 -4.23 -7.32
N ASP A 220 -14.65 -3.12 -6.66
CA ASP A 220 -14.04 -3.06 -5.32
C ASP A 220 -14.84 -2.15 -4.38
N GLN A 221 -15.26 -2.69 -3.23
CA GLN A 221 -16.04 -1.95 -2.23
C GLN A 221 -15.26 -0.77 -1.66
N ARG A 222 -13.95 -0.89 -1.50
CA ARG A 222 -13.11 0.21 -0.98
C ARG A 222 -13.06 1.36 -1.97
N ASP A 223 -12.93 1.02 -3.25
CA ASP A 223 -12.94 2.02 -4.31
C ASP A 223 -14.33 2.62 -4.53
N PHE A 224 -15.42 1.89 -4.23
CA PHE A 224 -16.80 2.35 -4.41
C PHE A 224 -17.22 3.48 -3.47
N GLU A 225 -16.73 3.50 -2.24
CA GLU A 225 -17.11 4.53 -1.26
C GLU A 225 -16.47 5.89 -1.56
N PHE A 226 -15.25 5.88 -2.09
CA PHE A 226 -14.50 7.09 -2.38
C PHE A 226 -15.15 7.96 -3.48
N PRO A 227 -15.51 7.45 -4.67
CA PRO A 227 -16.18 8.23 -5.72
C PRO A 227 -17.52 8.79 -5.27
N ARG A 228 -18.26 8.11 -4.42
CA ARG A 228 -19.53 8.65 -3.89
C ARG A 228 -19.35 9.89 -3.02
N LYS A 229 -18.21 10.00 -2.34
CA LYS A 229 -17.86 11.17 -1.53
C LYS A 229 -17.35 12.33 -2.39
N TYR A 230 -16.61 12.04 -3.45
CA TYR A 230 -15.93 13.03 -4.28
C TYR A 230 -16.56 13.21 -5.67
N ASP A 231 -17.76 12.68 -5.88
CA ASP A 231 -18.51 12.77 -7.14
C ASP A 231 -17.72 12.31 -8.38
N LEU A 232 -16.97 11.20 -8.22
CA LEU A 232 -16.22 10.59 -9.31
C LEU A 232 -17.07 9.54 -10.05
N PRO A 233 -16.80 9.28 -11.34
CA PRO A 233 -17.58 8.33 -12.11
C PRO A 233 -17.38 6.89 -11.62
N ILE A 234 -18.45 6.08 -11.71
CA ILE A 234 -18.43 4.63 -11.49
C ILE A 234 -18.74 3.98 -12.84
N ILE A 235 -17.71 3.37 -13.43
CA ILE A 235 -17.80 2.77 -14.77
C ILE A 235 -18.11 1.28 -14.63
N PRO A 236 -19.25 0.79 -15.18
CA PRO A 236 -19.56 -0.64 -15.17
C PRO A 236 -18.56 -1.44 -16.01
N ILE A 237 -18.03 -2.53 -15.46
CA ILE A 237 -17.14 -3.47 -16.17
C ILE A 237 -17.84 -4.78 -16.53
N ILE A 238 -18.94 -5.07 -15.88
CA ILE A 238 -19.79 -6.23 -16.17
C ILE A 238 -21.21 -5.70 -16.33
N LEU A 239 -21.80 -6.00 -17.49
CA LEU A 239 -23.21 -5.74 -17.74
C LEU A 239 -23.96 -7.06 -17.60
N SER A 240 -25.11 -7.05 -16.91
CA SER A 240 -26.06 -8.19 -16.97
C SER A 240 -26.70 -8.22 -18.36
N GLU A 241 -26.79 -9.40 -18.94
CA GLU A 241 -27.61 -9.65 -20.15
C GLU A 241 -29.08 -9.33 -19.89
#